data_cfc813217e4c514550617fb23770929a
#
_entry.id   cfc813217e4c514550617fb23770929a
#
_cell.length_a   1.000
_cell.length_b   1.000
_cell.length_c   1.000
_cell.angle_alpha   90.00
_cell.angle_beta   90.00
_cell.angle_gamma   90.00
#
_symmetry.space_group_name_H-M   'P 1'
#
loop_
_entity.id
_entity.type
_entity.pdbx_description
1 polymer ?
#
loop_
_entity_poly.entity_id
_entity_poly.type
_entity_poly.pdbx_seq_one_letter_code
_entity_poly.pdbx_strand_id
1 'polypeptide(L)'
;GYGITNKELKCDPFSKLNLKGKIVFVISGFAGIDDTLSANYKAVKGDEKFSVGKIEAEKIENARKAGALAVIRYNPYKRLHSEKVSNLPIYYDNEFYEGDKKQDDFYLKEIALPNWDNKEEIPLIQISKAMAELLLGDNKKALPQMLESGFNMSTFKPLELPDITINLKIKKDQEVIRARNVLGYIEGKNPNEAIVIGSHYDHVGKYNGFSFNGADDNASGTAGMMALARAFMERGEKPSRTIIFVA
;
A
#
# COMPACT_ATOMS: atom_id res chain seq x y z
N GLY A 1 8.97 -7.15 16.07
CA GLY A 1 8.41 -8.33 15.36
C GLY A 1 7.40 -7.94 14.29
N TYR A 2 6.66 -8.90 13.79
CA TYR A 2 5.75 -8.67 12.66
C TYR A 2 4.43 -7.97 13.03
N GLY A 3 4.01 -8.03 14.28
CA GLY A 3 2.75 -7.40 14.72
C GLY A 3 1.48 -8.03 14.12
N ILE A 4 1.57 -9.28 13.63
CA ILE A 4 0.43 -9.98 13.04
C ILE A 4 -0.40 -10.69 14.11
N THR A 5 -1.72 -10.60 14.01
CA THR A 5 -2.65 -11.40 14.82
C THR A 5 -3.21 -12.53 13.94
N ASN A 6 -2.98 -13.76 14.31
CA ASN A 6 -3.44 -14.93 13.57
C ASN A 6 -3.75 -16.09 14.50
N LYS A 7 -4.95 -16.67 14.36
CA LYS A 7 -5.44 -17.74 15.24
C LYS A 7 -4.72 -19.08 15.02
N GLU A 8 -4.44 -19.43 13.78
CA GLU A 8 -3.77 -20.70 13.44
C GLU A 8 -2.33 -20.70 13.92
N LEU A 9 -1.64 -19.56 13.75
CA LEU A 9 -0.28 -19.37 14.27
C LEU A 9 -0.25 -19.07 15.76
N LYS A 10 -1.40 -18.95 16.42
CA LYS A 10 -1.51 -18.57 17.85
C LYS A 10 -0.71 -17.29 18.17
N CYS A 11 -0.67 -16.36 17.23
CA CYS A 11 0.02 -15.08 17.37
C CYS A 11 -0.97 -13.99 17.76
N ASP A 12 -0.69 -13.30 18.85
CA ASP A 12 -1.36 -12.07 19.24
C ASP A 12 -0.37 -11.20 20.03
N PRO A 13 0.51 -10.50 19.34
CA PRO A 13 1.60 -9.77 19.99
C PRO A 13 1.12 -8.55 20.78
N PHE A 14 -0.08 -8.04 20.51
CA PHE A 14 -0.58 -6.81 21.13
C PHE A 14 -1.46 -7.05 22.36
N SER A 15 -2.08 -8.23 22.50
CA SER A 15 -3.07 -8.51 23.56
C SER A 15 -2.54 -8.37 25.00
N LYS A 16 -1.23 -8.50 25.18
CA LYS A 16 -0.58 -8.45 26.49
C LYS A 16 0.29 -7.19 26.70
N LEU A 17 0.26 -6.26 25.72
CA LEU A 17 1.09 -5.06 25.76
C LEU A 17 0.25 -3.84 26.10
N ASN A 18 0.77 -3.03 27.03
CA ASN A 18 0.29 -1.67 27.19
C ASN A 18 1.17 -0.73 26.36
N LEU A 19 0.64 -0.28 25.25
CA LEU A 19 1.35 0.59 24.31
C LEU A 19 1.01 2.07 24.49
N LYS A 20 0.29 2.42 25.54
CA LYS A 20 -0.07 3.81 25.82
C LYS A 20 1.18 4.68 25.95
N GLY A 21 1.27 5.70 25.08
CA GLY A 21 2.41 6.61 25.04
C GLY A 21 3.66 6.04 24.36
N LYS A 22 3.60 4.86 23.76
CA LYS A 22 4.74 4.19 23.09
C LYS A 22 4.64 4.26 21.58
N ILE A 23 5.78 4.18 20.92
CA ILE A 23 5.90 3.98 19.48
C ILE A 23 6.23 2.51 19.25
N VAL A 24 5.54 1.89 18.28
CA VAL A 24 5.70 0.47 17.97
C VAL A 24 6.54 0.29 16.72
N PHE A 25 7.57 -0.55 16.79
CA PHE A 25 8.34 -0.98 15.63
C PHE A 25 7.83 -2.32 15.12
N VAL A 26 7.46 -2.39 13.83
CA VAL A 26 6.99 -3.61 13.17
C VAL A 26 7.74 -3.87 11.86
N ILE A 27 7.81 -5.15 11.50
CA ILE A 27 8.29 -5.61 10.19
C ILE A 27 7.08 -5.80 9.28
N SER A 28 7.15 -5.35 8.02
CA SER A 28 6.11 -5.59 7.02
C SER A 28 5.90 -7.07 6.75
N GLY A 29 4.73 -7.43 6.26
CA GLY A 29 4.40 -8.80 5.90
C GLY A 29 4.40 -9.74 7.11
N PHE A 30 4.94 -10.91 6.91
CA PHE A 30 5.11 -11.97 7.93
C PHE A 30 6.27 -12.88 7.53
N ALA A 31 6.82 -13.62 8.46
CA ALA A 31 7.90 -14.57 8.19
C ALA A 31 7.44 -15.62 7.16
N GLY A 32 8.18 -15.74 6.07
CA GLY A 32 7.85 -16.67 4.98
C GLY A 32 6.84 -16.15 3.97
N ILE A 33 6.61 -14.84 3.89
CA ILE A 33 5.70 -14.25 2.89
C ILE A 33 6.12 -14.55 1.44
N ASP A 34 7.41 -14.71 1.19
CA ASP A 34 7.96 -15.04 -0.13
C ASP A 34 8.11 -16.56 -0.35
N ASP A 35 7.82 -17.37 0.67
CA ASP A 35 7.88 -18.82 0.63
C ASP A 35 6.48 -19.43 0.76
N THR A 36 5.84 -19.69 -0.38
CA THR A 36 4.48 -20.24 -0.45
C THR A 36 4.35 -21.64 0.15
N LEU A 37 5.46 -22.33 0.39
CA LEU A 37 5.49 -23.64 1.00
C LEU A 37 5.62 -23.59 2.52
N SER A 38 6.01 -22.45 3.07
CA SER A 38 6.20 -22.29 4.50
C SER A 38 4.89 -22.51 5.29
N ALA A 39 5.02 -22.99 6.51
CA ALA A 39 3.87 -23.15 7.40
C ALA A 39 3.20 -21.81 7.71
N ASN A 40 4.00 -20.76 7.88
CA ASN A 40 3.52 -19.42 8.13
C ASN A 40 2.67 -18.89 6.96
N TYR A 41 3.15 -19.07 5.70
CA TYR A 41 2.40 -18.64 4.53
C TYR A 41 1.04 -19.34 4.44
N LYS A 42 1.04 -20.66 4.61
CA LYS A 42 -0.18 -21.46 4.56
C LYS A 42 -1.19 -21.04 5.63
N ALA A 43 -0.73 -20.84 6.85
CA ALA A 43 -1.58 -20.42 7.97
C ALA A 43 -2.13 -18.98 7.80
N VAL A 44 -1.34 -18.06 7.27
CA VAL A 44 -1.79 -16.67 7.03
C VAL A 44 -2.71 -16.57 5.83
N LYS A 45 -2.44 -17.35 4.78
CA LYS A 45 -3.28 -17.36 3.57
C LYS A 45 -4.68 -17.90 3.89
N GLY A 46 -4.80 -18.97 4.68
CA GLY A 46 -6.07 -19.65 4.94
C GLY A 46 -6.80 -20.02 3.64
N ASP A 47 -8.12 -20.07 3.70
CA ASP A 47 -9.00 -20.34 2.56
C ASP A 47 -9.45 -19.05 1.82
N GLU A 48 -9.14 -17.87 2.36
CA GLU A 48 -9.56 -16.58 1.82
C GLU A 48 -8.53 -15.96 0.86
N LYS A 49 -8.99 -14.99 0.06
CA LYS A 49 -8.10 -14.18 -0.78
C LYS A 49 -7.13 -13.38 0.11
N PHE A 50 -5.88 -13.75 0.01
CA PHE A 50 -4.77 -13.11 0.69
C PHE A 50 -4.53 -11.69 0.17
N SER A 51 -4.46 -10.73 1.08
CA SER A 51 -4.09 -9.34 0.78
C SER A 51 -3.07 -8.83 1.79
N VAL A 52 -1.86 -8.53 1.31
CA VAL A 52 -0.81 -7.92 2.15
C VAL A 52 -1.27 -6.58 2.70
N GLY A 53 -1.97 -5.78 1.90
CA GLY A 53 -2.50 -4.49 2.35
C GLY A 53 -3.47 -4.61 3.53
N LYS A 54 -4.32 -5.64 3.54
CA LYS A 54 -5.23 -5.92 4.66
C LYS A 54 -4.45 -6.26 5.94
N ILE A 55 -3.43 -7.11 5.82
CA ILE A 55 -2.57 -7.48 6.95
C ILE A 55 -1.87 -6.25 7.53
N GLU A 56 -1.31 -5.40 6.67
CA GLU A 56 -0.62 -4.18 7.11
C GLU A 56 -1.59 -3.21 7.81
N ALA A 57 -2.79 -3.03 7.29
CA ALA A 57 -3.81 -2.20 7.92
C ALA A 57 -4.25 -2.75 9.29
N GLU A 58 -4.41 -4.08 9.41
CA GLU A 58 -4.74 -4.72 10.68
C GLU A 58 -3.66 -4.54 11.75
N LYS A 59 -2.37 -4.58 11.37
CA LYS A 59 -1.27 -4.33 12.32
C LYS A 59 -1.33 -2.93 12.90
N ILE A 60 -1.56 -1.92 12.05
CA ILE A 60 -1.65 -0.52 12.47
C ILE A 60 -2.85 -0.34 13.38
N GLU A 61 -3.99 -0.89 13.00
CA GLU A 61 -5.22 -0.81 13.78
C GLU A 61 -5.10 -1.50 15.16
N ASN A 62 -4.44 -2.65 15.21
CA ASN A 62 -4.20 -3.36 16.47
C ASN A 62 -3.22 -2.58 17.37
N ALA A 63 -2.18 -1.98 16.81
CA ALA A 63 -1.28 -1.10 17.55
C ALA A 63 -2.03 0.13 18.10
N ARG A 64 -2.89 0.75 17.28
CA ARG A 64 -3.73 1.88 17.69
C ARG A 64 -4.66 1.50 18.85
N LYS A 65 -5.37 0.38 18.72
CA LYS A 65 -6.26 -0.13 19.80
C LYS A 65 -5.51 -0.43 21.08
N ALA A 66 -4.26 -0.86 21.00
CA ALA A 66 -3.41 -1.08 22.17
C ALA A 66 -2.81 0.22 22.75
N GLY A 67 -3.12 1.38 22.17
CA GLY A 67 -2.74 2.71 22.66
C GLY A 67 -1.43 3.27 22.14
N ALA A 68 -0.88 2.71 21.06
CA ALA A 68 0.33 3.23 20.43
C ALA A 68 0.13 4.65 19.88
N LEU A 69 1.16 5.49 19.99
CA LEU A 69 1.19 6.85 19.43
C LEU A 69 1.52 6.87 17.94
N ALA A 70 2.35 5.94 17.51
CA ALA A 70 2.77 5.80 16.11
C ALA A 70 3.28 4.39 15.85
N VAL A 71 3.34 4.02 14.57
CA VAL A 71 3.96 2.79 14.09
C VAL A 71 5.16 3.15 13.22
N ILE A 72 6.30 2.56 13.52
CA ILE A 72 7.48 2.57 12.67
C ILE A 72 7.55 1.22 11.98
N ARG A 73 7.65 1.22 10.65
CA ARG A 73 7.64 0.02 9.84
C ARG A 73 8.92 -0.12 9.03
N TYR A 74 9.52 -1.28 9.12
CA TYR A 74 10.59 -1.70 8.23
C TYR A 74 10.06 -2.74 7.23
N ASN A 75 10.27 -2.52 5.94
CA ASN A 75 9.91 -3.46 4.88
C ASN A 75 11.16 -4.11 4.31
N PRO A 76 11.47 -5.37 4.66
CA PRO A 76 12.63 -6.10 4.16
C PRO A 76 12.38 -6.76 2.80
N TYR A 77 11.13 -6.86 2.38
CA TYR A 77 10.76 -7.65 1.22
C TYR A 77 10.88 -6.81 -0.05
N LYS A 78 11.71 -7.29 -0.97
CA LYS A 78 11.67 -6.81 -2.34
C LYS A 78 10.33 -7.26 -2.92
N ARG A 79 9.48 -6.33 -3.32
CA ARG A 79 8.29 -6.73 -4.07
C ARG A 79 8.76 -7.50 -5.29
N LEU A 80 8.18 -8.68 -5.51
CA LEU A 80 8.30 -9.45 -6.73
C LEU A 80 7.75 -8.64 -7.92
N HIS A 81 8.50 -7.63 -8.33
CA HIS A 81 8.35 -7.12 -9.67
C HIS A 81 9.21 -8.01 -10.56
N SER A 82 8.61 -8.46 -11.66
CA SER A 82 9.35 -9.18 -12.67
C SER A 82 10.66 -8.44 -12.95
N GLU A 83 11.76 -9.16 -13.15
CA GLU A 83 13.08 -8.62 -13.48
C GLU A 83 13.07 -7.53 -14.57
N LYS A 84 12.02 -7.50 -15.41
CA LYS A 84 11.81 -6.48 -16.45
C LYS A 84 11.44 -5.09 -15.91
N VAL A 85 10.98 -4.98 -14.68
CA VAL A 85 10.62 -3.69 -14.06
C VAL A 85 11.68 -3.24 -13.04
N SER A 86 12.68 -4.07 -12.78
CA SER A 86 13.75 -3.81 -11.82
C SER A 86 14.64 -2.61 -12.16
N ASN A 87 14.59 -2.12 -13.40
CA ASN A 87 15.34 -0.94 -13.84
C ASN A 87 14.59 0.38 -13.62
N LEU A 88 13.37 0.33 -13.06
CA LEU A 88 12.64 1.55 -12.67
C LEU A 88 13.00 1.88 -11.21
N PRO A 89 13.75 2.94 -10.94
CA PRO A 89 14.25 3.26 -9.60
C PRO A 89 13.17 3.65 -8.59
N ILE A 90 11.91 3.46 -8.92
CA ILE A 90 10.78 4.10 -8.25
C ILE A 90 10.07 3.20 -7.25
N TYR A 91 10.18 1.90 -7.40
CA TYR A 91 9.40 1.00 -6.58
C TYR A 91 10.25 0.19 -5.61
N TYR A 92 10.32 0.66 -4.36
CA TYR A 92 10.52 -0.16 -3.17
C TYR A 92 11.88 -0.79 -2.93
N ASP A 93 12.96 -0.26 -3.49
CA ASP A 93 14.28 -0.65 -3.05
C ASP A 93 14.68 0.18 -1.83
N ASN A 94 14.93 -0.48 -0.69
CA ASN A 94 15.51 0.20 0.48
C ASN A 94 16.89 0.80 0.15
N GLU A 95 17.57 0.32 -0.89
CA GLU A 95 18.82 0.87 -1.41
C GLU A 95 18.64 2.27 -2.01
N PHE A 96 17.42 2.63 -2.41
CA PHE A 96 17.14 3.98 -2.92
C PHE A 96 17.27 5.07 -1.83
N TYR A 97 17.20 4.68 -0.56
CA TYR A 97 17.40 5.59 0.57
C TYR A 97 18.84 5.66 1.06
N GLU A 98 19.74 4.83 0.52
CA GLU A 98 21.17 4.79 0.87
C GLU A 98 22.06 5.55 -0.12
N GLY A 99 21.52 6.06 -1.22
CA GLY A 99 22.27 6.85 -2.20
C GLY A 99 22.55 8.27 -1.74
N ASP A 100 23.78 8.74 -1.90
CA ASP A 100 24.35 10.06 -1.55
C ASP A 100 23.65 11.30 -2.15
N LYS A 101 22.46 11.18 -2.67
CA LYS A 101 21.68 12.33 -3.10
C LYS A 101 20.81 12.78 -1.94
N LYS A 102 21.15 13.96 -1.39
CA LYS A 102 20.25 14.76 -0.57
C LYS A 102 18.89 14.83 -1.27
N GLN A 103 18.03 13.90 -0.94
CA GLN A 103 16.65 13.96 -1.33
C GLN A 103 15.98 14.80 -0.25
N ASP A 104 16.00 16.12 -0.47
CA ASP A 104 15.60 17.10 0.52
C ASP A 104 14.13 16.98 0.86
N ASP A 105 13.26 16.34 0.21
CA ASP A 105 11.87 16.21 0.60
C ASP A 105 11.22 14.97 -0.01
N PHE A 106 11.06 13.96 0.79
CA PHE A 106 10.24 12.81 0.44
C PHE A 106 8.77 13.13 0.74
N TYR A 107 8.04 13.56 -0.27
CA TYR A 107 6.60 13.77 -0.17
C TYR A 107 5.86 12.53 -0.61
N LEU A 108 5.22 11.84 0.31
CA LEU A 108 4.14 10.92 -0.01
C LEU A 108 2.90 11.77 -0.30
N LYS A 109 2.52 11.86 -1.57
CA LYS A 109 1.20 12.39 -1.93
C LYS A 109 0.17 11.28 -1.74
N GLU A 110 -0.62 11.42 -0.71
CA GLU A 110 -1.79 10.58 -0.52
C GLU A 110 -3.01 11.35 -1.05
N ILE A 111 -3.69 10.78 -2.02
CA ILE A 111 -4.91 11.37 -2.59
C ILE A 111 -6.10 10.69 -1.90
N ALA A 112 -6.88 11.48 -1.18
CA ALA A 112 -8.08 11.01 -0.53
C ALA A 112 -9.25 11.96 -0.82
N LEU A 113 -10.46 11.43 -0.84
CA LEU A 113 -11.65 12.27 -0.92
C LEU A 113 -11.81 13.06 0.39
N PRO A 114 -12.18 14.35 0.31
CA PRO A 114 -12.48 15.12 1.50
C PRO A 114 -13.52 14.41 2.36
N ASN A 115 -13.24 14.22 3.63
CA ASN A 115 -14.12 13.57 4.62
C ASN A 115 -14.43 12.07 4.36
N TRP A 116 -13.61 11.39 3.55
CA TRP A 116 -13.81 9.97 3.28
C TRP A 116 -13.62 9.09 4.52
N ASP A 117 -12.74 9.49 5.43
CA ASP A 117 -12.47 8.72 6.64
C ASP A 117 -12.27 9.64 7.86
N ASN A 118 -13.22 9.60 8.78
CA ASN A 118 -13.08 10.20 10.11
C ASN A 118 -12.38 9.24 11.10
N LYS A 119 -11.62 8.25 10.61
CA LYS A 119 -10.90 7.35 11.51
C LYS A 119 -9.73 8.08 12.14
N GLU A 120 -9.64 7.96 13.44
CA GLU A 120 -8.43 8.33 14.15
C GLU A 120 -7.29 7.43 13.70
N GLU A 121 -6.44 7.95 12.83
CA GLU A 121 -5.24 7.26 12.37
C GLU A 121 -4.05 7.65 13.24
N ILE A 122 -3.22 6.67 13.54
CA ILE A 122 -1.90 6.94 14.12
C ILE A 122 -0.85 7.04 13.02
N PRO A 123 0.18 7.88 13.15
CA PRO A 123 1.23 8.00 12.16
C PRO A 123 1.91 6.66 11.86
N LEU A 124 2.08 6.38 10.57
CA LEU A 124 2.87 5.27 10.05
C LEU A 124 4.12 5.82 9.38
N ILE A 125 5.30 5.44 9.88
CA ILE A 125 6.59 5.88 9.36
C ILE A 125 7.34 4.66 8.80
N GLN A 126 7.67 4.70 7.53
CA GLN A 126 8.53 3.67 6.94
C GLN A 126 9.99 4.09 7.09
N ILE A 127 10.84 3.13 7.46
CA ILE A 127 12.26 3.37 7.69
C ILE A 127 13.13 2.41 6.87
N SER A 128 14.37 2.83 6.60
CA SER A 128 15.39 2.01 5.97
C SER A 128 15.90 0.90 6.90
N LYS A 129 16.62 -0.07 6.34
CA LYS A 129 17.31 -1.11 7.11
C LYS A 129 18.29 -0.50 8.10
N ALA A 130 19.10 0.47 7.64
CA ALA A 130 20.07 1.14 8.50
C ALA A 130 19.42 1.81 9.72
N MET A 131 18.29 2.48 9.53
CA MET A 131 17.55 3.07 10.62
C MET A 131 16.92 2.00 11.54
N ALA A 132 16.43 0.89 10.99
CA ALA A 132 15.92 -0.23 11.79
C ALA A 132 17.02 -0.84 12.67
N GLU A 133 18.21 -1.04 12.12
CA GLU A 133 19.36 -1.55 12.86
C GLU A 133 19.82 -0.57 13.94
N LEU A 134 19.81 0.73 13.65
CA LEU A 134 20.13 1.77 14.61
C LEU A 134 19.15 1.76 15.80
N LEU A 135 17.85 1.69 15.52
CA LEU A 135 16.81 1.63 16.56
C LEU A 135 16.90 0.37 17.42
N LEU A 136 17.25 -0.76 16.81
CA LEU A 136 17.37 -2.03 17.53
C LEU A 136 18.65 -2.11 18.37
N GLY A 137 19.68 -1.31 18.06
CA GLY A 137 20.95 -1.33 18.75
C GLY A 137 21.55 -2.74 18.79
N ASP A 138 21.91 -3.24 19.97
CA ASP A 138 22.45 -4.60 20.13
C ASP A 138 21.46 -5.71 19.75
N ASN A 139 20.16 -5.43 19.78
CA ASN A 139 19.10 -6.37 19.39
C ASN A 139 19.00 -6.55 17.87
N LYS A 140 19.72 -5.76 17.07
CA LYS A 140 19.72 -5.89 15.59
C LYS A 140 20.12 -7.28 15.09
N LYS A 141 20.87 -8.03 15.88
CA LYS A 141 21.30 -9.42 15.58
C LYS A 141 20.10 -10.36 15.44
N ALA A 142 18.96 -10.05 16.01
CA ALA A 142 17.73 -10.84 15.89
C ALA A 142 17.00 -10.59 14.55
N LEU A 143 17.27 -9.48 13.88
CA LEU A 143 16.56 -9.10 12.66
C LEU A 143 16.71 -10.13 11.52
N PRO A 144 17.90 -10.63 11.17
CA PRO A 144 18.05 -11.68 10.15
C PRO A 144 17.25 -12.94 10.46
N GLN A 145 17.27 -13.40 11.72
CA GLN A 145 16.53 -14.58 12.16
C GLN A 145 15.01 -14.38 12.02
N MET A 146 14.51 -13.19 12.32
CA MET A 146 13.09 -12.87 12.14
C MET A 146 12.65 -12.94 10.68
N LEU A 147 13.56 -12.74 9.73
CA LEU A 147 13.26 -12.74 8.30
C LEU A 147 13.26 -14.14 7.68
N GLU A 148 13.72 -15.15 8.41
CA GLU A 148 13.71 -16.53 7.94
C GLU A 148 12.26 -17.04 7.78
N SER A 149 12.00 -17.79 6.72
CA SER A 149 10.65 -18.31 6.42
C SER A 149 10.10 -19.24 7.52
N GLY A 150 10.99 -19.92 8.21
CA GLY A 150 10.67 -20.80 9.36
C GLY A 150 10.59 -20.09 10.71
N PHE A 151 10.72 -18.78 10.77
CA PHE A 151 10.67 -18.06 12.05
C PHE A 151 9.35 -18.29 12.78
N ASN A 152 9.43 -18.74 14.02
CA ASN A 152 8.26 -19.01 14.82
C ASN A 152 7.69 -17.71 15.43
N MET A 153 6.69 -17.17 14.78
CA MET A 153 6.05 -15.92 15.20
C MET A 153 5.25 -16.09 16.51
N SER A 154 4.80 -17.30 16.87
CA SER A 154 3.99 -17.52 18.08
C SER A 154 4.80 -17.43 19.36
N THR A 155 6.09 -17.75 19.30
CA THR A 155 6.98 -17.72 20.47
C THR A 155 7.73 -16.41 20.62
N PHE A 156 7.62 -15.54 19.62
CA PHE A 156 8.30 -14.24 19.67
C PHE A 156 7.75 -13.37 20.80
N LYS A 157 8.63 -12.91 21.66
CA LYS A 157 8.30 -11.92 22.69
C LYS A 157 8.70 -10.53 22.20
N PRO A 158 7.77 -9.56 22.20
CA PRO A 158 8.09 -8.19 21.89
C PRO A 158 9.24 -7.66 22.77
N LEU A 159 10.17 -6.93 22.14
CA LEU A 159 11.27 -6.29 22.85
C LEU A 159 10.83 -4.89 23.28
N GLU A 160 11.07 -4.56 24.52
CA GLU A 160 11.01 -3.18 24.99
C GLU A 160 12.41 -2.55 24.89
N LEU A 161 12.44 -1.31 24.40
CA LEU A 161 13.65 -0.50 24.25
C LEU A 161 13.52 0.74 25.15
N PRO A 162 13.67 0.59 26.47
CA PRO A 162 13.35 1.65 27.44
C PRO A 162 14.23 2.89 27.31
N ASP A 163 15.46 2.72 26.83
CA ASP A 163 16.46 3.80 26.76
C ASP A 163 16.40 4.57 25.43
N ILE A 164 15.43 4.23 24.55
CA ILE A 164 15.27 4.88 23.25
C ILE A 164 14.07 5.82 23.30
N THR A 165 14.35 7.09 23.06
CA THR A 165 13.34 8.13 22.89
C THR A 165 13.37 8.61 21.43
N ILE A 166 12.20 8.66 20.79
CA ILE A 166 12.05 9.13 19.42
C ILE A 166 11.23 10.41 19.43
N ASN A 167 11.79 11.48 18.88
CA ASN A 167 11.06 12.71 18.62
C ASN A 167 10.56 12.71 17.18
N LEU A 168 9.25 12.65 17.02
CA LEU A 168 8.60 12.71 15.72
C LEU A 168 7.95 14.08 15.53
N LYS A 169 8.34 14.76 14.46
CA LYS A 169 7.66 15.96 13.99
C LYS A 169 7.11 15.70 12.59
N ILE A 170 5.79 15.59 12.52
CA ILE A 170 5.10 15.33 11.27
C ILE A 170 4.38 16.61 10.86
N LYS A 171 4.64 17.07 9.64
CA LYS A 171 3.91 18.17 9.01
C LYS A 171 3.04 17.57 7.90
N LYS A 172 1.75 17.83 7.98
CA LYS A 172 0.79 17.43 6.95
C LYS A 172 0.33 18.69 6.23
N ASP A 173 0.73 18.82 4.99
CA ASP A 173 0.22 19.85 4.10
C ASP A 173 -0.93 19.24 3.31
N GLN A 174 -2.07 19.94 3.27
CA GLN A 174 -3.24 19.49 2.52
C GLN A 174 -3.53 20.48 1.41
N GLU A 175 -3.64 19.94 0.19
CA GLU A 175 -4.04 20.70 -0.99
C GLU A 175 -5.30 20.07 -1.57
N VAL A 176 -6.29 20.92 -1.87
CA VAL A 176 -7.51 20.46 -2.54
C VAL A 176 -7.28 20.49 -4.04
N ILE A 177 -7.20 19.32 -4.64
CA ILE A 177 -7.08 19.16 -6.08
C ILE A 177 -8.48 18.93 -6.66
N ARG A 178 -8.81 19.68 -7.72
CA ARG A 178 -10.04 19.45 -8.47
C ARG A 178 -9.78 18.46 -9.60
N ALA A 179 -10.33 17.29 -9.51
CA ALA A 179 -10.39 16.32 -10.58
C ALA A 179 -11.71 16.40 -11.33
N ARG A 180 -11.75 15.88 -12.54
CA ARG A 180 -12.95 15.83 -13.38
C ARG A 180 -13.03 14.48 -14.07
N ASN A 181 -14.22 13.91 -14.06
CA ASN A 181 -14.55 12.81 -14.97
C ASN A 181 -15.26 13.41 -16.19
N VAL A 182 -14.96 12.89 -17.36
CA VAL A 182 -15.62 13.27 -18.61
C VAL A 182 -16.67 12.23 -18.92
N LEU A 183 -17.92 12.65 -19.04
CA LEU A 183 -19.02 11.77 -19.36
C LEU A 183 -19.65 12.16 -20.69
N GLY A 184 -19.96 11.14 -21.51
CA GLY A 184 -20.79 11.27 -22.70
C GLY A 184 -21.80 10.13 -22.71
N TYR A 185 -22.92 10.31 -23.41
CA TYR A 185 -23.88 9.24 -23.55
C TYR A 185 -24.54 9.26 -24.94
N ILE A 186 -24.99 8.10 -25.36
CA ILE A 186 -25.84 7.88 -26.55
C ILE A 186 -27.12 7.25 -26.05
N GLU A 187 -28.23 7.96 -26.20
CA GLU A 187 -29.53 7.49 -25.77
C GLU A 187 -29.98 6.26 -26.55
N GLY A 188 -30.37 5.22 -25.86
CA GLY A 188 -30.90 3.99 -26.42
C GLY A 188 -32.39 4.01 -26.70
N LYS A 189 -32.88 2.96 -27.36
CA LYS A 189 -34.35 2.73 -27.57
C LYS A 189 -35.04 2.43 -26.23
N ASN A 190 -34.35 1.76 -25.29
CA ASN A 190 -34.79 1.58 -23.92
C ASN A 190 -33.97 2.46 -22.99
N PRO A 191 -34.54 3.62 -22.53
CA PRO A 191 -33.81 4.55 -21.68
C PRO A 191 -33.65 4.06 -20.22
N ASN A 192 -34.38 3.02 -19.83
CA ASN A 192 -34.31 2.46 -18.47
C ASN A 192 -33.14 1.48 -18.27
N GLU A 193 -32.44 1.15 -19.33
CA GLU A 193 -31.28 0.27 -19.31
C GLU A 193 -30.06 1.00 -19.86
N ALA A 194 -28.92 0.90 -19.19
CA ALA A 194 -27.69 1.50 -19.64
C ALA A 194 -26.54 0.50 -19.61
N ILE A 195 -25.62 0.63 -20.57
CA ILE A 195 -24.30 0.01 -20.58
C ILE A 195 -23.30 1.11 -20.29
N VAL A 196 -22.48 0.92 -19.27
CA VAL A 196 -21.40 1.84 -18.93
C VAL A 196 -20.08 1.30 -19.48
N ILE A 197 -19.40 2.12 -20.27
CA ILE A 197 -18.06 1.85 -20.80
C ILE A 197 -17.12 2.86 -20.14
N GLY A 198 -16.22 2.36 -19.31
CA GLY A 198 -15.29 3.18 -18.55
C GLY A 198 -13.83 2.97 -18.95
N SER A 199 -13.07 4.04 -18.88
CA SER A 199 -11.61 4.02 -18.91
C SER A 199 -11.09 5.14 -18.02
N HIS A 200 -9.78 5.21 -17.79
CA HIS A 200 -9.17 6.38 -17.18
C HIS A 200 -8.07 6.92 -18.09
N TYR A 201 -7.94 8.24 -18.12
CA TYR A 201 -6.94 8.93 -18.94
C TYR A 201 -5.82 9.55 -18.11
N ASP A 202 -5.92 9.47 -16.81
CA ASP A 202 -4.87 9.87 -15.88
C ASP A 202 -3.85 8.75 -15.69
N HIS A 203 -2.61 9.13 -15.37
CA HIS A 203 -1.56 8.20 -14.95
C HIS A 203 -0.64 8.90 -13.95
N VAL A 204 0.40 8.22 -13.49
CA VAL A 204 1.34 8.70 -12.45
C VAL A 204 2.02 10.03 -12.83
N GLY A 205 2.21 10.31 -14.11
CA GLY A 205 2.84 11.53 -14.58
C GLY A 205 4.36 11.50 -14.48
N LYS A 206 4.97 12.56 -13.94
CA LYS A 206 6.41 12.65 -13.69
C LYS A 206 6.71 12.45 -12.23
N TYR A 207 7.65 11.55 -11.93
CA TYR A 207 8.16 11.34 -10.60
C TYR A 207 9.67 11.11 -10.61
N ASN A 208 10.43 11.84 -9.79
CA ASN A 208 11.89 11.76 -9.71
C ASN A 208 12.61 11.86 -11.08
N GLY A 209 12.12 12.68 -11.99
CA GLY A 209 12.71 12.85 -13.31
C GLY A 209 12.30 11.80 -14.35
N PHE A 210 11.56 10.78 -13.96
CA PHE A 210 11.01 9.77 -14.87
C PHE A 210 9.59 10.12 -15.28
N SER A 211 9.29 9.89 -16.57
CA SER A 211 7.94 10.03 -17.12
C SER A 211 7.28 8.65 -17.18
N PHE A 212 6.12 8.54 -16.58
CA PHE A 212 5.25 7.37 -16.66
C PHE A 212 4.22 7.65 -17.73
N ASN A 213 4.45 7.07 -18.90
CA ASN A 213 3.67 7.44 -20.10
C ASN A 213 2.24 6.90 -20.09
N GLY A 214 1.95 5.82 -19.35
CA GLY A 214 0.60 5.27 -19.24
C GLY A 214 0.00 4.78 -20.56
N ALA A 215 0.84 4.34 -21.52
CA ALA A 215 0.35 3.96 -22.84
C ALA A 215 -0.65 2.79 -22.77
N ASP A 216 -0.34 1.78 -21.96
CA ASP A 216 -1.21 0.61 -21.75
C ASP A 216 -2.08 0.75 -20.49
N ASP A 217 -1.68 1.58 -19.55
CA ASP A 217 -2.38 1.90 -18.31
C ASP A 217 -2.65 3.43 -18.21
N ASN A 218 -3.70 3.99 -18.79
CA ASN A 218 -4.75 3.31 -19.57
C ASN A 218 -5.11 4.10 -20.83
N ALA A 219 -4.12 4.70 -21.52
CA ALA A 219 -4.36 5.44 -22.75
C ALA A 219 -4.95 4.55 -23.85
N SER A 220 -4.55 3.27 -23.91
CA SER A 220 -5.10 2.29 -24.85
C SER A 220 -6.59 2.06 -24.63
N GLY A 221 -7.02 1.91 -23.37
CA GLY A 221 -8.44 1.77 -23.02
C GLY A 221 -9.23 3.03 -23.35
N THR A 222 -8.66 4.23 -23.07
CA THR A 222 -9.30 5.50 -23.41
C THR A 222 -9.45 5.66 -24.94
N ALA A 223 -8.42 5.34 -25.71
CA ALA A 223 -8.50 5.38 -27.18
C ALA A 223 -9.56 4.39 -27.71
N GLY A 224 -9.61 3.17 -27.15
CA GLY A 224 -10.63 2.18 -27.49
C GLY A 224 -12.06 2.67 -27.17
N MET A 225 -12.26 3.28 -26.02
CA MET A 225 -13.55 3.87 -25.64
C MET A 225 -13.97 4.99 -26.59
N MET A 226 -13.04 5.88 -26.97
CA MET A 226 -13.30 6.95 -27.93
C MET A 226 -13.64 6.40 -29.32
N ALA A 227 -12.94 5.35 -29.78
CA ALA A 227 -13.24 4.68 -31.04
C ALA A 227 -14.63 4.05 -31.04
N LEU A 228 -15.03 3.42 -29.94
CA LEU A 228 -16.39 2.87 -29.77
C LEU A 228 -17.45 3.98 -29.80
N ALA A 229 -17.24 5.07 -29.07
CA ALA A 229 -18.16 6.20 -29.05
C ALA A 229 -18.38 6.77 -30.48
N ARG A 230 -17.27 6.94 -31.21
CA ARG A 230 -17.31 7.37 -32.61
C ARG A 230 -18.08 6.39 -33.50
N ALA A 231 -17.79 5.10 -33.41
CA ALA A 231 -18.46 4.07 -34.22
C ALA A 231 -19.97 4.04 -33.97
N PHE A 232 -20.42 4.19 -32.73
CA PHE A 232 -21.84 4.28 -32.41
C PHE A 232 -22.49 5.54 -32.97
N MET A 233 -21.80 6.68 -32.95
CA MET A 233 -22.31 7.92 -33.53
C MET A 233 -22.39 7.85 -35.06
N GLU A 234 -21.37 7.31 -35.72
CA GLU A 234 -21.32 7.18 -37.18
C GLU A 234 -22.39 6.18 -37.73
N ARG A 235 -22.80 5.23 -36.89
CA ARG A 235 -23.86 4.28 -37.26
C ARG A 235 -25.21 4.96 -37.48
N GLY A 236 -25.47 6.09 -36.82
CA GLY A 236 -26.71 6.87 -36.97
C GLY A 236 -27.97 6.26 -36.40
N GLU A 237 -27.92 5.04 -35.88
CA GLU A 237 -29.06 4.34 -35.27
C GLU A 237 -28.97 4.36 -33.73
N LYS A 238 -30.11 4.55 -33.08
CA LYS A 238 -30.16 4.42 -31.62
C LYS A 238 -29.84 2.96 -31.21
N PRO A 239 -28.89 2.74 -30.29
CA PRO A 239 -28.65 1.42 -29.74
C PRO A 239 -29.86 0.89 -28.96
N SER A 240 -29.90 -0.40 -28.67
CA SER A 240 -31.03 -0.98 -27.91
C SER A 240 -31.10 -0.43 -26.48
N ARG A 241 -29.94 -0.18 -25.86
CA ARG A 241 -29.79 0.40 -24.52
C ARG A 241 -29.00 1.69 -24.60
N THR A 242 -29.20 2.57 -23.65
CA THR A 242 -28.35 3.75 -23.50
C THR A 242 -26.90 3.35 -23.24
N ILE A 243 -25.95 3.99 -23.91
CA ILE A 243 -24.52 3.77 -23.70
C ILE A 243 -23.95 5.00 -23.05
N ILE A 244 -23.29 4.81 -21.91
CA ILE A 244 -22.63 5.86 -21.13
C ILE A 244 -21.12 5.62 -21.20
N PHE A 245 -20.38 6.61 -21.64
CA PHE A 245 -18.91 6.62 -21.67
C PHE A 245 -18.40 7.45 -20.52
N VAL A 246 -17.43 6.94 -19.77
CA VAL A 246 -16.87 7.61 -18.60
C VAL A 246 -15.35 7.53 -18.65
N ALA A 247 -14.68 8.67 -18.61
CA ALA A 247 -13.24 8.78 -18.56
C ALA A 247 -12.78 9.56 -17.32
#